data_a1724d79e7319971cbbc54dd462d83a7
#
_entry.id   a1724d79e7319971cbbc54dd462d83a7
#
_cell.length_a   1.000
_cell.length_b   1.000
_cell.length_c   1.000
_cell.angle_alpha   90.00
_cell.angle_beta   90.00
_cell.angle_gamma   90.00
#
_symmetry.space_group_name_H-M   'P 1'
#
loop_
_entity.id
_entity.type
_entity.pdbx_description
1 polymer ?
#
loop_
_entity_poly.entity_id
_entity_poly.type
_entity_poly.pdbx_seq_one_letter_code
_entity_poly.pdbx_strand_id
1 'polypeptide(L)'
;MSSPVLPQRARVVVIGGGVIGCSVAYHLAQMGWRDVVLLERDRITSGTTWHAAGLMVTFGSTSETSTEMRKYTRDLYARLEAETGQATGLRQVGFIEVASDPDRLIEYRRVSAFNRYCGVDVQELSPAEVKTLFPPASVEGVLAGFYVKDDGRVDPVDVTMALAKGAKLAGARVIEGVPVTAVLKKGGAVTGVRTPHGDIAAEVVVNCAGMWARQLGADAGVNIPLQAAEHYY
;
A
#
# COMPACT_ATOMS: atom_id res chain seq x y z
N MET A 1 25.09 19.36 -3.00
CA MET A 1 23.70 19.22 -3.49
C MET A 1 22.96 20.48 -3.04
N SER A 2 22.17 21.11 -3.90
CA SER A 2 21.35 22.27 -3.51
C SER A 2 20.29 21.86 -2.51
N SER A 3 20.04 22.69 -1.50
CA SER A 3 18.95 22.44 -0.54
C SER A 3 17.60 22.34 -1.26
N PRO A 4 16.73 21.38 -0.86
CA PRO A 4 15.41 21.26 -1.49
C PRO A 4 14.57 22.52 -1.26
N VAL A 5 13.88 22.96 -2.30
CA VAL A 5 12.98 24.12 -2.23
C VAL A 5 11.64 23.68 -1.62
N LEU A 6 11.42 24.05 -0.36
CA LEU A 6 10.18 23.75 0.36
C LEU A 6 9.13 24.83 0.15
N PRO A 7 7.83 24.47 0.09
CA PRO A 7 6.75 25.46 0.19
C PRO A 7 6.65 25.98 1.62
N GLN A 8 6.30 27.25 1.80
CA GLN A 8 6.04 27.82 3.13
C GLN A 8 4.75 27.27 3.76
N ARG A 9 3.79 26.86 2.92
CA ARG A 9 2.53 26.25 3.35
C ARG A 9 2.06 25.18 2.38
N ALA A 10 1.26 24.26 2.90
CA ALA A 10 0.51 23.27 2.15
C ALA A 10 -0.88 23.12 2.77
N ARG A 11 -1.86 22.65 2.01
CA ARG A 11 -3.13 22.23 2.58
C ARG A 11 -2.98 20.90 3.30
N VAL A 12 -2.29 19.95 2.66
CA VAL A 12 -2.00 18.64 3.23
C VAL A 12 -0.52 18.34 3.12
N VAL A 13 0.10 17.93 4.23
CA VAL A 13 1.43 17.32 4.25
C VAL A 13 1.29 15.83 4.53
N VAL A 14 1.75 14.99 3.60
CA VAL A 14 1.86 13.55 3.76
C VAL A 14 3.31 13.21 4.13
N ILE A 15 3.51 12.51 5.24
CA ILE A 15 4.84 12.16 5.77
C ILE A 15 5.14 10.70 5.45
N GLY A 16 6.14 10.46 4.61
CA GLY A 16 6.62 9.14 4.21
C GLY A 16 6.32 8.81 2.75
N GLY A 17 7.36 8.45 1.99
CA GLY A 17 7.34 8.11 0.56
C GLY A 17 7.26 6.61 0.29
N GLY A 18 6.72 5.82 1.20
CA GLY A 18 6.35 4.42 0.96
C GLY A 18 5.06 4.30 0.14
N VAL A 19 4.66 3.05 -0.17
CA VAL A 19 3.44 2.78 -0.98
C VAL A 19 2.20 3.45 -0.40
N ILE A 20 2.04 3.48 0.93
CA ILE A 20 0.88 4.10 1.58
C ILE A 20 0.88 5.62 1.37
N GLY A 21 2.00 6.31 1.64
CA GLY A 21 2.06 7.76 1.47
C GLY A 21 1.91 8.20 0.01
N CYS A 22 2.53 7.48 -0.93
CA CYS A 22 2.35 7.74 -2.35
C CYS A 22 0.91 7.48 -2.81
N SER A 23 0.25 6.44 -2.27
CA SER A 23 -1.17 6.17 -2.52
C SER A 23 -2.06 7.29 -1.98
N VAL A 24 -1.83 7.74 -0.74
CA VAL A 24 -2.58 8.87 -0.15
C VAL A 24 -2.42 10.13 -1.00
N ALA A 25 -1.18 10.49 -1.37
CA ALA A 25 -0.93 11.67 -2.20
C ALA A 25 -1.59 11.56 -3.58
N TYR A 26 -1.53 10.38 -4.22
CA TYR A 26 -2.21 10.09 -5.48
C TYR A 26 -3.72 10.30 -5.37
N HIS A 27 -4.37 9.66 -4.40
CA HIS A 27 -5.82 9.72 -4.27
C HIS A 27 -6.32 11.12 -3.90
N LEU A 28 -5.62 11.82 -3.00
CA LEU A 28 -5.96 13.22 -2.68
C LEU A 28 -5.91 14.09 -3.94
N ALA A 29 -4.84 13.97 -4.73
CA ALA A 29 -4.69 14.75 -5.95
C ALA A 29 -5.75 14.39 -7.00
N GLN A 30 -6.08 13.08 -7.18
CA GLN A 30 -7.14 12.62 -8.06
C GLN A 30 -8.54 13.09 -7.62
N MET A 31 -8.79 13.21 -6.32
CA MET A 31 -10.01 13.80 -5.76
C MET A 31 -10.08 15.34 -5.89
N GLY A 32 -9.10 15.96 -6.52
CA GLY A 32 -9.06 17.41 -6.75
C GLY A 32 -8.51 18.23 -5.59
N TRP A 33 -7.91 17.60 -4.58
CA TRP A 33 -7.21 18.33 -3.52
C TRP A 33 -6.01 19.07 -4.11
N ARG A 34 -5.87 20.33 -3.76
CA ARG A 34 -4.76 21.20 -4.17
C ARG A 34 -3.78 21.36 -3.01
N ASP A 35 -2.55 21.78 -3.33
CA ASP A 35 -1.49 22.02 -2.35
C ASP A 35 -1.20 20.81 -1.46
N VAL A 36 -1.17 19.61 -2.07
CA VAL A 36 -0.73 18.37 -1.43
C VAL A 36 0.78 18.24 -1.57
N VAL A 37 1.47 18.05 -0.44
CA VAL A 37 2.93 17.89 -0.37
C VAL A 37 3.24 16.57 0.33
N LEU A 38 3.96 15.69 -0.34
CA LEU A 38 4.54 14.49 0.28
C LEU A 38 6.02 14.76 0.57
N LEU A 39 6.43 14.48 1.80
CA LEU A 39 7.83 14.57 2.25
C LEU A 39 8.36 13.18 2.56
N GLU A 40 9.46 12.83 1.92
CA GLU A 40 10.21 11.60 2.20
C GLU A 40 11.60 11.97 2.72
N ARG A 41 12.03 11.32 3.80
CA ARG A 41 13.30 11.63 4.46
C ARG A 41 14.53 11.23 3.65
N ASP A 42 14.40 10.21 2.79
CA ASP A 42 15.48 9.69 1.95
C ASP A 42 14.99 9.60 0.50
N ARG A 43 14.68 8.43 -0.02
CA ARG A 43 14.12 8.20 -1.36
C ARG A 43 12.78 7.49 -1.25
N ILE A 44 11.90 7.75 -2.20
CA ILE A 44 10.66 6.97 -2.32
C ILE A 44 11.01 5.49 -2.33
N THR A 45 10.24 4.69 -1.58
CA THR A 45 10.40 3.25 -1.40
C THR A 45 11.53 2.79 -0.49
N SER A 46 12.44 3.65 -0.05
CA SER A 46 13.64 3.25 0.73
C SER A 46 13.35 2.61 2.09
N GLY A 47 12.12 2.74 2.61
CA GLY A 47 11.70 2.08 3.85
C GLY A 47 11.30 0.62 3.65
N THR A 48 10.16 0.20 4.21
CA THR A 48 9.68 -1.19 4.16
C THR A 48 9.13 -1.61 2.80
N THR A 49 8.74 -0.67 1.94
CA THR A 49 8.04 -0.94 0.68
C THR A 49 8.79 -1.89 -0.25
N TRP A 50 10.10 -1.67 -0.46
CA TRP A 50 10.89 -2.49 -1.38
C TRP A 50 11.13 -3.93 -0.89
N HIS A 51 10.88 -4.20 0.40
CA HIS A 51 10.98 -5.55 0.97
C HIS A 51 9.72 -6.40 0.74
N ALA A 52 8.62 -5.80 0.26
CA ALA A 52 7.37 -6.53 0.09
C ALA A 52 7.47 -7.56 -1.03
N ALA A 53 6.86 -8.75 -0.84
CA ALA A 53 6.84 -9.82 -1.84
C ALA A 53 6.05 -9.44 -3.12
N GLY A 54 5.27 -8.38 -3.08
CA GLY A 54 4.52 -7.88 -4.23
C GLY A 54 3.30 -8.69 -4.60
N LEU A 55 2.79 -9.53 -3.70
CA LEU A 55 1.58 -10.31 -3.95
C LEU A 55 0.35 -9.39 -3.99
N MET A 56 -0.40 -9.45 -5.09
CA MET A 56 -1.67 -8.76 -5.26
C MET A 56 -2.79 -9.78 -5.16
N VAL A 57 -3.43 -9.84 -3.99
CA VAL A 57 -4.34 -10.91 -3.61
C VAL A 57 -5.67 -10.34 -3.15
N THR A 58 -6.76 -10.78 -3.78
CA THR A 58 -8.13 -10.44 -3.38
C THR A 58 -8.76 -11.49 -2.46
N PHE A 59 -8.30 -12.74 -2.53
CA PHE A 59 -8.69 -13.83 -1.63
C PHE A 59 -8.23 -13.63 -0.19
N GLY A 60 -8.94 -14.21 0.78
CA GLY A 60 -8.50 -14.34 2.17
C GLY A 60 -9.08 -13.31 3.14
N SER A 61 -9.83 -12.31 2.68
CA SER A 61 -10.52 -11.37 3.57
C SER A 61 -11.87 -11.91 4.04
N THR A 62 -12.18 -11.65 5.32
CA THR A 62 -13.52 -11.88 5.91
C THR A 62 -14.26 -10.58 6.20
N SER A 63 -13.78 -9.46 5.68
CA SER A 63 -14.38 -8.14 5.77
C SER A 63 -14.77 -7.66 4.36
N GLU A 64 -16.00 -7.22 4.18
CA GLU A 64 -16.49 -6.63 2.93
C GLU A 64 -15.64 -5.41 2.54
N THR A 65 -15.44 -4.47 3.46
CA THR A 65 -14.60 -3.28 3.21
C THR A 65 -13.18 -3.64 2.78
N SER A 66 -12.55 -4.61 3.44
CA SER A 66 -11.20 -5.07 3.06
C SER A 66 -11.20 -5.74 1.68
N THR A 67 -12.24 -6.53 1.35
CA THR A 67 -12.37 -7.16 0.04
C THR A 67 -12.55 -6.11 -1.06
N GLU A 68 -13.41 -5.11 -0.84
CA GLU A 68 -13.59 -4.00 -1.79
C GLU A 68 -12.30 -3.18 -1.99
N MET A 69 -11.55 -2.90 -0.93
CA MET A 69 -10.25 -2.23 -1.05
C MET A 69 -9.24 -3.04 -1.86
N ARG A 70 -9.21 -4.37 -1.70
CA ARG A 70 -8.33 -5.26 -2.47
C ARG A 70 -8.72 -5.29 -3.95
N LYS A 71 -10.02 -5.40 -4.27
CA LYS A 71 -10.55 -5.31 -5.64
C LYS A 71 -10.19 -3.97 -6.27
N TYR A 72 -10.45 -2.87 -5.56
CA TYR A 72 -10.07 -1.53 -6.01
C TYR A 72 -8.57 -1.42 -6.30
N THR A 73 -7.72 -1.96 -5.42
CA THR A 73 -6.27 -1.93 -5.59
C THR A 73 -5.83 -2.71 -6.83
N ARG A 74 -6.37 -3.90 -7.06
CA ARG A 74 -6.14 -4.70 -8.27
C ARG A 74 -6.48 -3.90 -9.53
N ASP A 75 -7.67 -3.33 -9.56
CA ASP A 75 -8.19 -2.59 -10.71
C ASP A 75 -7.42 -1.28 -10.92
N LEU A 76 -6.98 -0.61 -9.84
CA LEU A 76 -6.11 0.55 -9.93
C LEU A 76 -4.76 0.19 -10.56
N TYR A 77 -4.11 -0.87 -10.08
CA TYR A 77 -2.78 -1.24 -10.57
C TYR A 77 -2.82 -1.69 -12.03
N ALA A 78 -3.93 -2.28 -12.48
CA ALA A 78 -4.13 -2.66 -13.88
C ALA A 78 -4.18 -1.46 -14.84
N ARG A 79 -4.67 -0.29 -14.39
CA ARG A 79 -4.76 0.92 -15.22
C ARG A 79 -3.65 1.94 -14.97
N LEU A 80 -2.94 1.84 -13.85
CA LEU A 80 -2.01 2.87 -13.37
C LEU A 80 -0.85 3.11 -14.33
N GLU A 81 -0.35 2.06 -15.02
CA GLU A 81 0.68 2.21 -16.04
C GLU A 81 0.20 3.04 -17.22
N ALA A 82 -1.02 2.79 -17.71
CA ALA A 82 -1.61 3.56 -18.79
C ALA A 82 -1.85 5.03 -18.40
N GLU A 83 -2.27 5.28 -17.16
CA GLU A 83 -2.53 6.62 -16.64
C GLU A 83 -1.25 7.45 -16.44
N THR A 84 -0.17 6.79 -16.05
CA THR A 84 1.05 7.49 -15.60
C THR A 84 2.22 7.35 -16.56
N GLY A 85 2.21 6.35 -17.43
CA GLY A 85 3.37 5.98 -18.24
C GLY A 85 4.55 5.46 -17.39
N GLN A 86 4.25 4.91 -16.20
CA GLN A 86 5.22 4.25 -15.31
C GLN A 86 4.79 2.81 -15.10
N ALA A 87 5.67 1.86 -15.45
CA ALA A 87 5.41 0.45 -15.24
C ALA A 87 5.07 0.16 -13.77
N THR A 88 4.18 -0.81 -13.54
CA THR A 88 3.81 -1.32 -12.21
C THR A 88 4.38 -2.71 -11.96
N GLY A 89 4.95 -3.34 -12.99
CA GLY A 89 5.39 -4.73 -12.92
C GLY A 89 4.24 -5.72 -12.74
N LEU A 90 2.97 -5.29 -12.96
CA LEU A 90 1.80 -6.14 -12.80
C LEU A 90 1.86 -7.35 -13.72
N ARG A 91 1.69 -8.52 -13.12
CA ARG A 91 1.52 -9.81 -13.80
C ARG A 91 0.32 -10.51 -13.21
N GLN A 92 -0.80 -10.51 -13.91
CA GLN A 92 -2.02 -11.24 -13.55
C GLN A 92 -1.88 -12.70 -13.98
N VAL A 93 -1.19 -13.46 -13.16
CA VAL A 93 -0.90 -14.89 -13.39
C VAL A 93 -1.77 -15.80 -12.53
N GLY A 94 -2.71 -15.20 -11.80
CA GLY A 94 -3.52 -15.87 -10.78
C GLY A 94 -2.79 -15.98 -9.45
N PHE A 95 -3.56 -16.40 -8.44
CA PHE A 95 -3.06 -16.71 -7.11
C PHE A 95 -3.74 -17.97 -6.62
N ILE A 96 -2.99 -18.88 -6.02
CA ILE A 96 -3.49 -20.14 -5.44
C ILE A 96 -3.12 -20.16 -3.96
N GLU A 97 -4.12 -20.30 -3.10
CA GLU A 97 -3.95 -20.62 -1.69
C GLU A 97 -4.25 -22.10 -1.49
N VAL A 98 -3.43 -22.84 -0.73
CA VAL A 98 -3.62 -24.29 -0.55
C VAL A 98 -3.99 -24.63 0.88
N ALA A 99 -4.90 -25.60 1.04
CA ALA A 99 -5.25 -26.20 2.32
C ALA A 99 -4.62 -27.59 2.42
N SER A 100 -3.80 -27.81 3.47
CA SER A 100 -3.12 -29.09 3.72
C SER A 100 -3.60 -29.81 4.98
N ASP A 101 -4.59 -29.25 5.68
CA ASP A 101 -5.26 -29.85 6.81
C ASP A 101 -6.78 -29.61 6.73
N PRO A 102 -7.61 -30.45 7.40
CA PRO A 102 -9.07 -30.33 7.33
C PRO A 102 -9.62 -29.02 7.89
N ASP A 103 -9.02 -28.45 8.94
CA ASP A 103 -9.52 -27.24 9.57
C ASP A 103 -9.28 -26.05 8.65
N ARG A 104 -8.12 -25.98 8.00
CA ARG A 104 -7.80 -24.99 6.98
C ARG A 104 -8.69 -25.11 5.75
N LEU A 105 -9.04 -26.31 5.34
CA LEU A 105 -9.97 -26.56 4.25
C LEU A 105 -11.36 -25.98 4.57
N ILE A 106 -11.87 -26.24 5.79
CA ILE A 106 -13.16 -25.69 6.25
C ILE A 106 -13.11 -24.15 6.30
N GLU A 107 -12.04 -23.59 6.86
CA GLU A 107 -11.84 -22.14 6.91
C GLU A 107 -11.85 -21.53 5.50
N TYR A 108 -11.05 -22.06 4.58
CA TYR A 108 -10.95 -21.51 3.23
C TYR A 108 -12.23 -21.67 2.41
N ARG A 109 -13.01 -22.71 2.63
CA ARG A 109 -14.35 -22.84 2.03
C ARG A 109 -15.29 -21.74 2.52
N ARG A 110 -15.25 -21.37 3.82
CA ARG A 110 -16.02 -20.26 4.37
C ARG A 110 -15.56 -18.92 3.80
N VAL A 111 -14.24 -18.68 3.79
CA VAL A 111 -13.65 -17.46 3.21
C VAL A 111 -13.98 -17.38 1.72
N SER A 112 -13.88 -18.47 0.99
CA SER A 112 -14.22 -18.55 -0.43
C SER A 112 -15.69 -18.20 -0.71
N ALA A 113 -16.61 -18.74 0.10
CA ALA A 113 -18.03 -18.39 -0.01
C ALA A 113 -18.28 -16.89 0.23
N PHE A 114 -17.65 -16.33 1.26
CA PHE A 114 -17.74 -14.90 1.55
C PHE A 114 -17.11 -14.04 0.44
N ASN A 115 -15.94 -14.41 -0.06
CA ASN A 115 -15.29 -13.66 -1.12
C ASN A 115 -16.10 -13.71 -2.42
N ARG A 116 -16.73 -14.85 -2.77
CA ARG A 116 -17.68 -14.92 -3.89
C ARG A 116 -18.90 -14.04 -3.68
N TYR A 117 -19.45 -13.98 -2.47
CA TYR A 117 -20.53 -13.04 -2.14
C TYR A 117 -20.09 -11.58 -2.39
N CYS A 118 -18.82 -11.23 -2.09
CA CYS A 118 -18.24 -9.93 -2.39
C CYS A 118 -17.80 -9.75 -3.86
N GLY A 119 -18.13 -10.68 -4.75
CA GLY A 119 -17.84 -10.58 -6.19
C GLY A 119 -16.41 -10.94 -6.60
N VAL A 120 -15.67 -11.70 -5.77
CA VAL A 120 -14.37 -12.29 -6.17
C VAL A 120 -14.62 -13.68 -6.73
N ASP A 121 -14.15 -13.96 -7.96
CA ASP A 121 -14.28 -15.28 -8.60
C ASP A 121 -13.25 -16.26 -8.02
N VAL A 122 -13.64 -16.92 -6.93
CA VAL A 122 -12.80 -17.93 -6.26
C VAL A 122 -13.21 -19.33 -6.71
N GLN A 123 -12.27 -20.08 -7.27
CA GLN A 123 -12.45 -21.47 -7.71
C GLN A 123 -11.76 -22.41 -6.71
N GLU A 124 -12.48 -23.43 -6.25
CA GLU A 124 -11.90 -24.55 -5.48
C GLU A 124 -11.32 -25.57 -6.46
N LEU A 125 -10.04 -25.92 -6.30
CA LEU A 125 -9.28 -26.80 -7.18
C LEU A 125 -8.90 -28.07 -6.46
N SER A 126 -8.91 -29.19 -7.19
CA SER A 126 -8.25 -30.42 -6.76
C SER A 126 -6.73 -30.26 -6.75
N PRO A 127 -5.99 -31.13 -6.01
CA PRO A 127 -4.52 -31.15 -6.04
C PRO A 127 -3.94 -31.33 -7.46
N ALA A 128 -4.60 -32.10 -8.33
CA ALA A 128 -4.18 -32.29 -9.71
C ALA A 128 -4.30 -31.01 -10.55
N GLU A 129 -5.37 -30.24 -10.34
CA GLU A 129 -5.55 -28.93 -11.00
C GLU A 129 -4.53 -27.91 -10.49
N VAL A 130 -4.25 -27.89 -9.18
CA VAL A 130 -3.15 -27.07 -8.62
C VAL A 130 -1.82 -27.41 -9.29
N LYS A 131 -1.50 -28.70 -9.44
CA LYS A 131 -0.27 -29.15 -10.12
C LYS A 131 -0.23 -28.73 -11.59
N THR A 132 -1.37 -28.73 -12.25
CA THR A 132 -1.47 -28.30 -13.65
C THR A 132 -1.23 -26.79 -13.81
N LEU A 133 -1.83 -25.98 -12.94
CA LEU A 133 -1.68 -24.51 -12.97
C LEU A 133 -0.29 -24.06 -12.47
N PHE A 134 0.30 -24.77 -11.52
CA PHE A 134 1.61 -24.46 -10.98
C PHE A 134 2.50 -25.72 -10.91
N PRO A 135 3.10 -26.14 -12.01
CA PRO A 135 3.89 -27.38 -12.11
C PRO A 135 5.03 -27.52 -11.08
N PRO A 136 5.67 -26.45 -10.57
CA PRO A 136 6.70 -26.58 -9.54
C PRO A 136 6.16 -27.02 -8.16
N ALA A 137 4.84 -26.86 -7.88
CA ALA A 137 4.28 -27.16 -6.57
C ALA A 137 4.38 -28.66 -6.25
N SER A 138 4.76 -29.00 -5.01
CA SER A 138 4.43 -30.30 -4.43
C SER A 138 2.98 -30.27 -3.98
N VAL A 139 2.20 -31.26 -4.39
CA VAL A 139 0.79 -31.40 -4.00
C VAL A 139 0.57 -32.55 -3.01
N GLU A 140 1.65 -33.13 -2.50
CA GLU A 140 1.57 -34.16 -1.44
C GLU A 140 0.98 -33.52 -0.16
N GLY A 141 -0.07 -34.14 0.38
CA GLY A 141 -0.78 -33.63 1.55
C GLY A 141 -1.71 -32.46 1.28
N VAL A 142 -1.77 -31.90 0.07
CA VAL A 142 -2.72 -30.84 -0.30
C VAL A 142 -4.11 -31.45 -0.44
N LEU A 143 -5.10 -30.86 0.25
CA LEU A 143 -6.50 -31.28 0.19
C LEU A 143 -7.29 -30.53 -0.89
N ALA A 144 -7.03 -29.23 -1.05
CA ALA A 144 -7.61 -28.38 -2.09
C ALA A 144 -6.76 -27.13 -2.31
N GLY A 145 -6.92 -26.49 -3.49
CA GLY A 145 -6.48 -25.14 -3.80
C GLY A 145 -7.66 -24.17 -3.91
N PHE A 146 -7.41 -22.90 -3.64
CA PHE A 146 -8.38 -21.82 -3.85
C PHE A 146 -7.74 -20.80 -4.78
N TYR A 147 -8.27 -20.70 -5.98
CA TYR A 147 -7.69 -19.97 -7.10
C TYR A 147 -8.50 -18.72 -7.45
N VAL A 148 -7.80 -17.61 -7.61
CA VAL A 148 -8.35 -16.38 -8.20
C VAL A 148 -7.53 -16.01 -9.43
N LYS A 149 -8.14 -16.08 -10.59
CA LYS A 149 -7.48 -15.88 -11.89
C LYS A 149 -6.94 -14.47 -12.07
N ASP A 150 -7.68 -13.46 -11.62
CA ASP A 150 -7.35 -12.05 -11.83
C ASP A 150 -6.33 -11.50 -10.83
N ASP A 151 -5.97 -12.29 -9.83
CA ASP A 151 -4.91 -11.98 -8.88
C ASP A 151 -3.52 -12.21 -9.52
N GLY A 152 -2.47 -11.80 -8.82
CA GLY A 152 -1.12 -11.96 -9.35
C GLY A 152 -0.06 -11.29 -8.49
N ARG A 153 0.89 -10.65 -9.14
CA ARG A 153 1.99 -9.94 -8.50
C ARG A 153 2.31 -8.62 -9.17
N VAL A 154 2.91 -7.72 -8.40
CA VAL A 154 3.42 -6.43 -8.85
C VAL A 154 4.88 -6.27 -8.41
N ASP A 155 5.58 -5.30 -8.96
CA ASP A 155 6.81 -4.80 -8.35
C ASP A 155 6.43 -3.68 -7.35
N PRO A 156 6.71 -3.84 -6.04
CA PRO A 156 6.33 -2.84 -5.03
C PRO A 156 6.98 -1.47 -5.23
N VAL A 157 8.20 -1.45 -5.77
CA VAL A 157 8.90 -0.19 -6.08
C VAL A 157 8.22 0.49 -7.27
N ASP A 158 8.00 -0.25 -8.36
CA ASP A 158 7.39 0.28 -9.57
C ASP A 158 5.97 0.82 -9.32
N VAL A 159 5.13 0.09 -8.59
CA VAL A 159 3.79 0.56 -8.20
C VAL A 159 3.87 1.85 -7.41
N THR A 160 4.79 1.94 -6.44
CA THR A 160 4.95 3.14 -5.62
C THR A 160 5.43 4.32 -6.45
N MET A 161 6.36 4.10 -7.37
CA MET A 161 6.82 5.12 -8.32
C MET A 161 5.70 5.57 -9.26
N ALA A 162 4.84 4.64 -9.71
CA ALA A 162 3.68 4.97 -10.55
C ALA A 162 2.66 5.83 -9.78
N LEU A 163 2.35 5.49 -8.52
CA LEU A 163 1.49 6.29 -7.65
C LEU A 163 2.07 7.69 -7.41
N ALA A 164 3.37 7.79 -7.10
CA ALA A 164 4.05 9.06 -6.91
C ALA A 164 4.04 9.91 -8.20
N LYS A 165 4.25 9.29 -9.36
CA LYS A 165 4.18 9.96 -10.66
C LYS A 165 2.77 10.45 -10.96
N GLY A 166 1.74 9.60 -10.72
CA GLY A 166 0.34 9.98 -10.87
C GLY A 166 -0.05 11.16 -9.96
N ALA A 167 0.42 11.15 -8.70
CA ALA A 167 0.25 12.28 -7.78
C ALA A 167 0.86 13.56 -8.34
N LYS A 168 2.09 13.51 -8.86
CA LYS A 168 2.77 14.66 -9.49
C LYS A 168 2.02 15.17 -10.72
N LEU A 169 1.56 14.28 -11.60
CA LEU A 169 0.78 14.64 -12.78
C LEU A 169 -0.53 15.35 -12.41
N ALA A 170 -1.15 14.96 -11.29
CA ALA A 170 -2.35 15.60 -10.75
C ALA A 170 -2.06 16.85 -9.87
N GLY A 171 -0.79 17.30 -9.80
CA GLY A 171 -0.39 18.57 -9.17
C GLY A 171 0.10 18.45 -7.72
N ALA A 172 0.26 17.25 -7.15
CA ALA A 172 0.91 17.10 -5.87
C ALA A 172 2.44 17.28 -5.98
N ARG A 173 3.06 17.78 -4.90
CA ARG A 173 4.51 17.91 -4.81
C ARG A 173 5.07 16.75 -4.00
N VAL A 174 6.02 16.03 -4.56
CA VAL A 174 6.74 14.92 -3.91
C VAL A 174 8.19 15.32 -3.75
N ILE A 175 8.64 15.45 -2.52
CA ILE A 175 9.96 16.00 -2.18
C ILE A 175 10.72 14.95 -1.34
N GLU A 176 11.85 14.52 -1.85
CA GLU A 176 12.76 13.55 -1.25
C GLU A 176 13.91 14.25 -0.52
N GLY A 177 14.57 13.54 0.39
CA GLY A 177 15.69 14.07 1.18
C GLY A 177 15.25 15.05 2.28
N VAL A 178 13.98 15.02 2.69
CA VAL A 178 13.40 15.96 3.68
C VAL A 178 12.78 15.20 4.84
N PRO A 179 13.54 14.94 5.91
CA PRO A 179 12.98 14.33 7.12
C PRO A 179 12.05 15.31 7.85
N VAL A 180 10.85 14.85 8.20
CA VAL A 180 10.00 15.55 9.16
C VAL A 180 10.44 15.19 10.57
N THR A 181 10.82 16.20 11.36
CA THR A 181 11.34 16.04 12.71
C THR A 181 10.31 16.30 13.81
N ALA A 182 9.23 17.00 13.50
CA ALA A 182 8.11 17.21 14.43
C ALA A 182 6.82 17.59 13.69
N VAL A 183 5.68 17.30 14.32
CA VAL A 183 4.37 17.87 13.98
C VAL A 183 4.13 19.10 14.83
N LEU A 184 3.92 20.24 14.20
CA LEU A 184 3.69 21.52 14.86
C LEU A 184 2.24 21.64 15.30
N LYS A 185 2.02 22.14 16.53
CA LYS A 185 0.69 22.30 17.13
C LYS A 185 0.55 23.66 17.81
N LYS A 186 -0.65 24.21 17.80
CA LYS A 186 -1.03 25.39 18.55
C LYS A 186 -2.47 25.25 19.03
N GLY A 187 -2.70 25.43 20.33
CA GLY A 187 -4.04 25.29 20.90
C GLY A 187 -4.68 23.91 20.71
N GLY A 188 -3.89 22.83 20.69
CA GLY A 188 -4.35 21.47 20.47
C GLY A 188 -4.58 21.06 19.00
N ALA A 189 -4.53 22.00 18.07
CA ALA A 189 -4.67 21.77 16.65
C ALA A 189 -3.32 21.65 15.94
N VAL A 190 -3.24 20.83 14.90
CA VAL A 190 -2.08 20.75 14.00
C VAL A 190 -1.97 22.06 13.22
N THR A 191 -0.74 22.58 13.08
CA THR A 191 -0.46 23.81 12.33
C THR A 191 0.60 23.61 11.25
N GLY A 192 1.23 22.44 11.18
CA GLY A 192 2.26 22.16 10.18
C GLY A 192 3.25 21.10 10.62
N VAL A 193 4.38 21.10 9.94
CA VAL A 193 5.51 20.19 10.22
C VAL A 193 6.82 20.95 10.26
N ARG A 194 7.78 20.43 11.04
CA ARG A 194 9.15 20.89 11.10
C ARG A 194 10.07 19.99 10.31
N THR A 195 11.00 20.62 9.58
CA THR A 195 12.09 19.92 8.89
C THR A 195 13.42 20.63 9.13
N PRO A 196 14.58 20.01 8.89
CA PRO A 196 15.88 20.70 8.95
C PRO A 196 16.02 21.85 7.96
N HIS A 197 15.15 21.91 6.94
CA HIS A 197 15.18 22.91 5.89
C HIS A 197 14.13 24.03 6.09
N GLY A 198 13.44 24.04 7.24
CA GLY A 198 12.41 25.00 7.60
C GLY A 198 11.06 24.34 7.92
N ASP A 199 10.17 25.15 8.48
CA ASP A 199 8.81 24.73 8.84
C ASP A 199 7.87 24.90 7.63
N ILE A 200 6.89 23.99 7.50
CA ILE A 200 5.81 24.07 6.50
C ILE A 200 4.49 24.19 7.26
N ALA A 201 3.77 25.30 7.09
CA ALA A 201 2.42 25.42 7.64
C ALA A 201 1.46 24.46 6.91
N ALA A 202 0.60 23.74 7.65
CA ALA A 202 -0.35 22.79 7.06
C ALA A 202 -1.66 22.76 7.83
N GLU A 203 -2.77 22.59 7.10
CA GLU A 203 -4.10 22.38 7.68
C GLU A 203 -4.28 20.92 8.14
N VAL A 204 -3.71 19.97 7.38
CA VAL A 204 -3.78 18.55 7.63
C VAL A 204 -2.39 17.92 7.51
N VAL A 205 -2.06 17.04 8.44
CA VAL A 205 -0.84 16.22 8.39
C VAL A 205 -1.25 14.76 8.42
N VAL A 206 -0.81 13.99 7.41
CA VAL A 206 -1.07 12.55 7.30
C VAL A 206 0.21 11.81 7.62
N ASN A 207 0.18 11.00 8.68
CA ASN A 207 1.33 10.20 9.11
C ASN A 207 1.36 8.85 8.38
N CYS A 208 2.23 8.74 7.37
CA CYS A 208 2.50 7.52 6.61
C CYS A 208 3.95 7.05 6.82
N ALA A 209 4.53 7.32 8.00
CA ALA A 209 5.94 7.06 8.32
C ALA A 209 6.27 5.58 8.59
N GLY A 210 5.42 4.63 8.17
CA GLY A 210 5.67 3.19 8.30
C GLY A 210 5.97 2.78 9.74
N MET A 211 7.03 2.01 9.96
CA MET A 211 7.41 1.54 11.31
C MET A 211 7.79 2.68 12.27
N TRP A 212 8.09 3.88 11.78
CA TRP A 212 8.40 5.07 12.59
C TRP A 212 7.17 5.92 12.92
N ALA A 213 5.97 5.55 12.42
CA ALA A 213 4.74 6.31 12.63
C ALA A 213 4.37 6.44 14.11
N ARG A 214 4.67 5.42 14.94
CA ARG A 214 4.44 5.45 16.39
C ARG A 214 5.20 6.59 17.06
N GLN A 215 6.49 6.76 16.76
CA GLN A 215 7.31 7.82 17.35
C GLN A 215 6.79 9.20 16.95
N LEU A 216 6.56 9.40 15.68
CA LEU A 216 6.01 10.66 15.17
C LEU A 216 4.63 10.97 15.77
N GLY A 217 3.79 9.95 15.97
CA GLY A 217 2.49 10.08 16.64
C GLY A 217 2.65 10.49 18.11
N ALA A 218 3.55 9.85 18.85
CA ALA A 218 3.84 10.17 20.25
C ALA A 218 4.32 11.62 20.41
N ASP A 219 5.22 12.09 19.55
CA ASP A 219 5.70 13.48 19.52
C ASP A 219 4.54 14.46 19.22
N ALA A 220 3.54 14.03 18.47
CA ALA A 220 2.31 14.77 18.21
C ALA A 220 1.27 14.64 19.34
N GLY A 221 1.51 13.81 20.35
CA GLY A 221 0.57 13.54 21.45
C GLY A 221 -0.53 12.53 21.08
N VAL A 222 -0.29 11.70 20.06
CA VAL A 222 -1.22 10.66 19.59
C VAL A 222 -0.60 9.28 19.89
N ASN A 223 -1.34 8.44 20.61
CA ASN A 223 -0.92 7.06 20.83
C ASN A 223 -1.27 6.20 19.60
N ILE A 224 -0.24 5.73 18.89
CA ILE A 224 -0.39 4.81 17.76
C ILE A 224 0.04 3.42 18.24
N PRO A 225 -0.86 2.42 18.30
CA PRO A 225 -0.55 1.08 18.78
C PRO A 225 0.19 0.27 17.71
N LEU A 226 1.39 0.72 17.34
CA LEU A 226 2.24 0.11 16.33
C LEU A 226 3.52 -0.40 16.99
N GLN A 227 3.89 -1.63 16.67
CA GLN A 227 5.18 -2.21 16.98
C GLN A 227 5.79 -2.79 15.71
N ALA A 228 7.02 -2.40 15.41
CA ALA A 228 7.78 -3.03 14.34
C ALA A 228 8.14 -4.47 14.72
N ALA A 229 7.98 -5.40 13.79
CA ALA A 229 8.37 -6.79 13.92
C ALA A 229 9.11 -7.24 12.66
N GLU A 230 10.05 -8.15 12.84
CA GLU A 230 10.70 -8.81 11.70
C GLU A 230 9.73 -9.81 11.06
N HIS A 231 9.75 -9.89 9.75
CA HIS A 231 8.96 -10.82 8.97
C HIS A 231 9.89 -11.53 7.99
N TYR A 232 9.89 -12.85 8.05
CA TYR A 232 10.72 -13.72 7.19
C TYR A 232 9.84 -14.38 6.12
N TYR A 233 10.40 -14.55 4.92
CA TYR A 233 9.76 -15.25 3.79
C TYR A 233 10.80 -15.94 2.88
#